data_98e8d7000f0fca6c389a7e73f81c7ea6
#
_entry.id   98e8d7000f0fca6c389a7e73f81c7ea6
#
_cell.length_a   1.000
_cell.length_b   1.000
_cell.length_c   1.000
_cell.angle_alpha   90.00
_cell.angle_beta   90.00
_cell.angle_gamma   90.00
#
_symmetry.space_group_name_H-M   'P 1'
#
loop_
_entity.id
_entity.type
_entity.pdbx_description
1 polymer ?
#
loop_
_entity_poly.entity_id
_entity_poly.type
_entity_poly.pdbx_seq_one_letter_code
_entity_poly.pdbx_strand_id
1 'polypeptide(L)'
;MCSIMGYCSRNAVLSSFMEGFQKTISRGPDDSRVVETGDGILGFHRLAIMGLTPSGMQPFRLGNSYVVCNGEIYGFEKLKKELSVKYTFESNSDCEILLPMYREYGTDMFAMLDAEFACILYDGEAGEFIAARDPIGIRPLYYGYDKDHAIIFASEPQNLTGLTDRIMPFPPGHYYKKGQFICYCDIAKVHRVCYDDLETACGKIHDKLVAGVEKRLIADAKVGFLLSGGLDSSLVCAIAAKKSSEPIKTFAIGMSEDAIDLKYARQVADYIGSDHTEVYMTPDEVLSSLKNVIQLLGTYDITTIRASIGMYLVCKAIHNQTDIRVLLTGEISDELFGYKYTDFAPDGKAFQEESQKRVRELHMYDVLRADRCISVNSLEARVPFGDLDFVKYVMALDPELKLNTYGKGKYLLRHAFEQGGYLPDTILWREKAAFSDAVGHSMVDYLKEYAESQYTDEEFKSRCERYTYARPFTKESLLYREIFETFYPGQAEMVVDFWMPNKTWKGCNVNDPSARVLSNYGDSGK
;
A
#
# COMPACT_ATOMS: atom_id res chain seq x y z
N MET A 1 10.80 5.20 1.84
CA MET A 1 9.72 5.54 2.81
C MET A 1 10.30 5.71 4.18
N CYS A 2 9.93 6.78 4.88
CA CYS A 2 10.38 7.04 6.24
C CYS A 2 9.77 6.05 7.26
N SER A 3 10.25 6.10 8.50
CA SER A 3 9.61 5.46 9.65
C SER A 3 9.42 6.47 10.77
N ILE A 4 8.27 6.40 11.42
CA ILE A 4 7.92 7.25 12.55
C ILE A 4 7.52 6.38 13.76
N MET A 5 7.83 6.90 14.95
CA MET A 5 7.38 6.30 16.21
C MET A 5 7.14 7.41 17.24
N GLY A 6 6.08 7.26 18.03
CA GLY A 6 5.75 8.17 19.13
C GLY A 6 5.33 7.40 20.37
N TYR A 7 5.98 7.63 21.50
CA TYR A 7 5.60 7.10 22.81
C TYR A 7 5.01 8.24 23.64
N CYS A 8 3.69 8.21 23.83
CA CYS A 8 2.94 9.34 24.38
C CYS A 8 2.78 9.22 25.90
N SER A 9 3.90 9.32 26.60
CA SER A 9 3.95 9.25 28.07
C SER A 9 5.16 9.98 28.63
N ARG A 10 4.98 10.72 29.72
CA ARG A 10 6.08 11.32 30.51
C ARG A 10 7.01 10.27 31.12
N ASN A 11 6.47 9.05 31.31
CA ASN A 11 7.22 7.92 31.88
C ASN A 11 7.84 7.04 30.78
N ALA A 12 7.83 7.49 29.52
CA ALA A 12 8.43 6.74 28.43
C ALA A 12 9.94 6.51 28.70
N VAL A 13 10.36 5.24 28.58
CA VAL A 13 11.78 4.87 28.78
C VAL A 13 12.48 4.88 27.44
N LEU A 14 13.49 5.75 27.28
CA LEU A 14 14.21 5.95 26.03
C LEU A 14 14.83 4.65 25.49
N SER A 15 15.40 3.79 26.34
CA SER A 15 15.99 2.52 25.89
C SER A 15 14.95 1.58 25.27
N SER A 16 13.78 1.44 25.90
CA SER A 16 12.68 0.63 25.37
C SER A 16 12.12 1.22 24.07
N PHE A 17 11.99 2.56 24.00
CA PHE A 17 11.63 3.24 22.76
C PHE A 17 12.62 2.91 21.64
N MET A 18 13.94 3.01 21.91
CA MET A 18 14.99 2.75 20.93
C MET A 18 15.01 1.31 20.44
N GLU A 19 14.75 0.31 21.31
CA GLU A 19 14.64 -1.09 20.91
C GLU A 19 13.52 -1.29 19.87
N GLY A 20 12.37 -0.66 20.05
CA GLY A 20 11.28 -0.68 19.09
C GLY A 20 11.62 0.11 17.81
N PHE A 21 12.10 1.34 17.97
CA PHE A 21 12.35 2.27 16.87
C PHE A 21 13.38 1.74 15.86
N GLN A 22 14.48 1.14 16.32
CA GLN A 22 15.54 0.62 15.45
C GLN A 22 15.13 -0.52 14.52
N LYS A 23 14.05 -1.23 14.82
CA LYS A 23 13.56 -2.36 13.99
C LYS A 23 13.17 -1.94 12.57
N THR A 24 12.91 -0.66 12.33
CA THR A 24 12.48 -0.13 11.02
C THR A 24 13.48 0.86 10.39
N ILE A 25 14.74 0.82 10.79
CA ILE A 25 15.78 1.69 10.23
C ILE A 25 15.94 1.51 8.70
N SER A 26 15.69 0.31 8.15
CA SER A 26 15.75 0.04 6.72
C SER A 26 14.76 0.87 5.90
N ARG A 27 13.66 1.35 6.48
CA ARG A 27 12.72 2.25 5.81
C ARG A 27 13.34 3.62 5.52
N GLY A 28 14.15 4.12 6.44
CA GLY A 28 14.78 5.44 6.32
C GLY A 28 16.24 5.42 6.78
N PRO A 29 17.16 4.86 5.98
CA PRO A 29 18.53 4.65 6.38
C PRO A 29 19.42 5.90 6.28
N ASP A 30 18.93 6.99 5.67
CA ASP A 30 19.75 8.15 5.35
C ASP A 30 20.09 8.97 6.61
N ASP A 31 19.16 9.07 7.57
CA ASP A 31 19.38 9.76 8.86
C ASP A 31 18.34 9.31 9.91
N SER A 32 18.66 9.52 11.20
CA SER A 32 17.77 9.16 12.31
C SER A 32 17.80 10.23 13.39
N ARG A 33 16.62 10.62 13.89
CA ARG A 33 16.51 11.58 14.98
C ARG A 33 15.45 11.15 15.99
N VAL A 34 15.77 11.33 17.28
CA VAL A 34 14.85 11.15 18.39
C VAL A 34 14.79 12.44 19.19
N VAL A 35 13.61 12.85 19.59
CA VAL A 35 13.37 14.04 20.41
C VAL A 35 12.50 13.64 21.59
N GLU A 36 12.98 13.94 22.79
CA GLU A 36 12.17 13.90 24.00
C GLU A 36 11.40 15.20 24.14
N THR A 37 10.07 15.09 24.26
CA THR A 37 9.16 16.20 24.55
C THR A 37 8.86 16.25 26.04
N GLY A 38 8.13 17.28 26.50
CA GLY A 38 7.68 17.32 27.91
C GLY A 38 6.77 16.16 28.31
N ASP A 39 6.12 15.50 27.35
CA ASP A 39 5.08 14.50 27.58
C ASP A 39 5.33 13.16 26.84
N GLY A 40 6.50 12.97 26.22
CA GLY A 40 6.83 11.71 25.53
C GLY A 40 8.04 11.79 24.62
N ILE A 41 8.14 10.82 23.69
CA ILE A 41 9.29 10.67 22.78
C ILE A 41 8.78 10.55 21.34
N LEU A 42 9.42 11.26 20.40
CA LEU A 42 9.21 11.14 18.97
C LEU A 42 10.48 10.66 18.27
N GLY A 43 10.36 9.73 17.33
CA GLY A 43 11.44 9.21 16.51
C GLY A 43 11.12 9.27 15.02
N PHE A 44 12.14 9.55 14.21
CA PHE A 44 12.06 9.63 12.76
C PHE A 44 13.30 9.01 12.11
N HIS A 45 13.08 8.01 11.24
CA HIS A 45 14.07 7.51 10.30
C HIS A 45 13.78 8.07 8.93
N ARG A 46 14.75 8.72 8.31
CA ARG A 46 14.61 9.43 7.05
C ARG A 46 15.02 8.60 5.85
N LEU A 47 14.14 8.55 4.84
CA LEU A 47 14.50 8.34 3.45
C LEU A 47 14.30 9.66 2.72
N ALA A 48 15.37 10.26 2.21
CA ALA A 48 15.31 11.57 1.57
C ALA A 48 14.76 11.45 0.14
N ILE A 49 13.53 11.95 -0.06
CA ILE A 49 12.80 11.94 -1.34
C ILE A 49 12.53 13.37 -1.81
N MET A 50 11.97 14.21 -0.91
CA MET A 50 11.77 15.65 -1.10
C MET A 50 12.66 16.42 -0.17
N GLY A 51 13.20 17.58 -0.64
CA GLY A 51 14.07 18.42 0.19
C GLY A 51 15.32 17.68 0.65
N LEU A 52 16.16 17.21 -0.27
CA LEU A 52 17.31 16.32 -0.02
C LEU A 52 18.38 16.89 0.96
N THR A 53 18.28 18.17 1.30
CA THR A 53 19.20 18.82 2.24
C THR A 53 18.95 18.41 3.69
N PRO A 54 19.93 18.59 4.61
CA PRO A 54 19.74 18.30 6.03
C PRO A 54 18.58 19.06 6.69
N SER A 55 18.16 20.22 6.17
CA SER A 55 17.02 20.99 6.69
C SER A 55 15.69 20.27 6.55
N GLY A 56 15.57 19.28 5.63
CA GLY A 56 14.39 18.41 5.50
C GLY A 56 14.31 17.32 6.57
N MET A 57 15.22 17.28 7.57
CA MET A 57 15.20 16.29 8.64
C MET A 57 14.15 16.60 9.70
N GLN A 58 13.35 15.59 10.02
CA GLN A 58 12.31 15.63 11.06
C GLN A 58 12.82 15.10 12.40
N PRO A 59 12.13 15.41 13.55
CA PRO A 59 10.88 16.16 13.69
C PRO A 59 11.03 17.63 13.29
N PHE A 60 10.03 18.15 12.54
CA PHE A 60 9.90 19.59 12.37
C PHE A 60 9.39 20.22 13.67
N ARG A 61 9.77 21.48 13.91
CA ARG A 61 9.44 22.21 15.14
C ARG A 61 8.81 23.55 14.84
N LEU A 62 7.75 23.89 15.59
CA LEU A 62 7.17 25.23 15.63
C LEU A 62 6.86 25.61 17.09
N GLY A 63 7.63 26.51 17.65
CA GLY A 63 7.57 26.80 19.10
C GLY A 63 7.96 25.56 19.93
N ASN A 64 7.05 25.09 20.77
CA ASN A 64 7.20 23.87 21.58
C ASN A 64 6.52 22.63 20.98
N SER A 65 5.96 22.78 19.78
CA SER A 65 5.28 21.68 19.07
C SER A 65 6.21 20.99 18.08
N TYR A 66 5.99 19.69 17.86
CA TYR A 66 6.78 18.85 16.98
C TYR A 66 5.89 18.00 16.09
N VAL A 67 6.36 17.66 14.89
CA VAL A 67 5.70 16.67 14.01
C VAL A 67 6.70 15.76 13.34
N VAL A 68 6.35 14.48 13.27
CA VAL A 68 6.97 13.49 12.40
C VAL A 68 5.93 12.96 11.43
N CYS A 69 6.31 12.85 10.16
CA CYS A 69 5.43 12.40 9.09
C CYS A 69 6.18 11.45 8.15
N ASN A 70 5.63 10.27 7.94
CA ASN A 70 5.98 9.40 6.83
C ASN A 70 4.94 9.61 5.75
N GLY A 71 5.26 10.37 4.70
CA GLY A 71 4.28 10.70 3.68
C GLY A 71 4.81 11.59 2.57
N GLU A 72 3.92 11.86 1.63
CA GLU A 72 4.08 12.80 0.54
C GLU A 72 2.81 13.65 0.45
N ILE A 73 2.95 14.98 0.50
CA ILE A 73 1.84 15.94 0.44
C ILE A 73 1.86 16.63 -0.92
N TYR A 74 0.90 16.28 -1.77
CA TYR A 74 0.82 16.80 -3.13
C TYR A 74 0.29 18.23 -3.15
N GLY A 75 0.87 19.09 -4.02
CA GLY A 75 0.46 20.49 -4.14
C GLY A 75 0.79 21.36 -2.92
N PHE A 76 1.72 20.90 -2.07
CA PHE A 76 2.13 21.61 -0.85
C PHE A 76 2.70 23.00 -1.12
N GLU A 77 3.28 23.26 -2.29
CA GLU A 77 3.89 24.55 -2.64
C GLU A 77 2.87 25.70 -2.58
N LYS A 78 1.63 25.44 -2.99
CA LYS A 78 0.54 26.42 -2.90
C LYS A 78 0.22 26.73 -1.44
N LEU A 79 0.04 25.71 -0.62
CA LEU A 79 -0.23 25.85 0.82
C LEU A 79 0.93 26.55 1.52
N LYS A 80 2.16 26.17 1.21
CA LYS A 80 3.38 26.78 1.75
C LYS A 80 3.45 28.27 1.41
N LYS A 81 3.14 28.65 0.18
CA LYS A 81 3.08 30.06 -0.24
C LYS A 81 2.03 30.86 0.53
N GLU A 82 0.84 30.31 0.75
CA GLU A 82 -0.22 30.94 1.53
C GLU A 82 0.20 31.11 3.00
N LEU A 83 0.78 30.06 3.60
CA LEU A 83 1.24 30.05 4.99
C LEU A 83 2.49 30.94 5.22
N SER A 84 3.31 31.18 4.19
CA SER A 84 4.53 32.02 4.28
C SER A 84 4.25 33.48 4.65
N VAL A 85 2.99 33.92 4.61
CA VAL A 85 2.59 35.24 5.11
C VAL A 85 2.77 35.34 6.64
N LYS A 86 2.62 34.22 7.35
CA LYS A 86 2.66 34.15 8.84
C LYS A 86 3.82 33.32 9.38
N TYR A 87 4.32 32.37 8.60
CA TYR A 87 5.31 31.38 9.04
C TYR A 87 6.55 31.41 8.18
N THR A 88 7.71 31.17 8.79
CA THR A 88 8.97 30.99 8.07
C THR A 88 9.22 29.48 7.88
N PHE A 89 9.61 29.10 6.68
CA PHE A 89 9.97 27.72 6.33
C PHE A 89 11.48 27.63 6.12
N GLU A 90 12.10 26.57 6.65
CA GLU A 90 13.55 26.37 6.63
C GLU A 90 13.99 25.29 5.61
N SER A 91 13.05 24.47 5.13
CA SER A 91 13.33 23.38 4.21
C SER A 91 12.45 23.44 2.94
N ASN A 92 12.79 22.58 1.98
CA ASN A 92 11.95 22.29 0.82
C ASN A 92 11.11 21.01 1.00
N SER A 93 11.05 20.48 2.24
CA SER A 93 10.17 19.33 2.52
C SER A 93 8.71 19.78 2.48
N ASP A 94 7.89 18.93 1.90
CA ASP A 94 6.43 19.04 1.86
C ASP A 94 5.82 18.95 3.27
N CYS A 95 6.36 18.06 4.13
CA CYS A 95 5.84 17.82 5.48
C CYS A 95 6.04 18.99 6.46
N GLU A 96 6.89 19.97 6.14
CA GLU A 96 7.11 21.14 7.01
C GLU A 96 5.84 21.99 7.18
N ILE A 97 4.89 21.93 6.23
CA ILE A 97 3.63 22.67 6.32
C ILE A 97 2.69 22.19 7.43
N LEU A 98 2.87 20.96 7.95
CA LEU A 98 1.91 20.32 8.86
C LEU A 98 1.71 21.10 10.17
N LEU A 99 2.77 21.59 10.80
CA LEU A 99 2.63 22.40 12.03
C LEU A 99 1.96 23.75 11.80
N PRO A 100 2.35 24.54 10.77
CA PRO A 100 1.62 25.74 10.40
C PRO A 100 0.14 25.48 10.08
N MET A 101 -0.18 24.40 9.33
CA MET A 101 -1.58 24.04 9.07
C MET A 101 -2.34 23.68 10.34
N TYR A 102 -1.72 22.92 11.24
CA TYR A 102 -2.36 22.59 12.53
C TYR A 102 -2.66 23.85 13.36
N ARG A 103 -1.76 24.82 13.34
CA ARG A 103 -1.97 26.10 14.04
C ARG A 103 -3.13 26.92 13.47
N GLU A 104 -3.31 26.91 12.14
CA GLU A 104 -4.38 27.67 11.49
C GLU A 104 -5.74 26.95 11.51
N TYR A 105 -5.75 25.64 11.33
CA TYR A 105 -6.97 24.88 11.06
C TYR A 105 -7.26 23.78 12.11
N GLY A 106 -6.37 23.58 13.09
CA GLY A 106 -6.52 22.47 14.04
C GLY A 106 -6.55 21.13 13.32
N THR A 107 -7.38 20.21 13.80
CA THR A 107 -7.53 18.87 13.20
C THR A 107 -8.29 18.85 11.87
N ASP A 108 -8.97 19.96 11.49
CA ASP A 108 -9.66 20.06 10.20
C ASP A 108 -8.69 20.05 9.04
N MET A 109 -7.40 20.36 9.30
CA MET A 109 -6.35 20.29 8.29
C MET A 109 -6.25 18.93 7.61
N PHE A 110 -6.53 17.81 8.32
CA PHE A 110 -6.41 16.47 7.75
C PHE A 110 -7.36 16.23 6.57
N ALA A 111 -8.54 16.84 6.59
CA ALA A 111 -9.50 16.77 5.48
C ALA A 111 -9.10 17.65 4.27
N MET A 112 -8.15 18.59 4.47
CA MET A 112 -7.68 19.51 3.43
C MET A 112 -6.46 18.96 2.67
N LEU A 113 -5.79 17.92 3.19
CA LEU A 113 -4.59 17.35 2.58
C LEU A 113 -4.92 16.45 1.39
N ASP A 114 -4.25 16.67 0.26
CA ASP A 114 -4.12 15.69 -0.83
C ASP A 114 -2.78 14.98 -0.62
N ALA A 115 -2.81 13.82 0.05
CA ALA A 115 -1.60 13.21 0.57
C ALA A 115 -1.72 11.70 0.79
N GLU A 116 -0.59 11.03 0.71
CA GLU A 116 -0.35 9.68 1.21
C GLU A 116 0.48 9.82 2.50
N PHE A 117 -0.12 9.69 3.68
CA PHE A 117 0.59 10.05 4.91
C PHE A 117 0.19 9.24 6.15
N ALA A 118 1.13 9.17 7.07
CA ALA A 118 0.93 8.90 8.48
C ALA A 118 1.77 9.88 9.29
N CYS A 119 1.18 10.56 10.27
CA CYS A 119 1.91 11.53 11.08
C CYS A 119 1.61 11.39 12.58
N ILE A 120 2.56 11.85 13.40
CA ILE A 120 2.41 12.02 14.84
C ILE A 120 2.85 13.44 15.17
N LEU A 121 1.94 14.21 15.75
CA LEU A 121 2.14 15.60 16.13
C LEU A 121 2.07 15.71 17.66
N TYR A 122 3.01 16.41 18.26
CA TYR A 122 2.97 16.85 19.64
C TYR A 122 2.65 18.34 19.71
N ASP A 123 1.51 18.68 20.30
CA ASP A 123 1.13 20.06 20.61
C ASP A 123 1.68 20.46 21.98
N GLY A 124 2.80 21.20 21.96
CA GLY A 124 3.50 21.62 23.19
C GLY A 124 2.76 22.70 24.00
N GLU A 125 1.70 23.33 23.45
CA GLU A 125 0.86 24.26 24.20
C GLU A 125 -0.24 23.52 24.98
N ALA A 126 -0.83 22.50 24.35
CA ALA A 126 -1.86 21.67 24.95
C ALA A 126 -1.28 20.51 25.78
N GLY A 127 -0.01 20.14 25.59
CA GLY A 127 0.63 18.96 26.19
C GLY A 127 0.00 17.65 25.69
N GLU A 128 -0.37 17.58 24.40
CA GLU A 128 -1.08 16.41 23.85
C GLU A 128 -0.48 15.90 22.55
N PHE A 129 -0.64 14.59 22.32
CA PHE A 129 -0.28 13.95 21.06
C PHE A 129 -1.50 13.76 20.17
N ILE A 130 -1.32 14.02 18.89
CA ILE A 130 -2.28 13.78 17.82
C ILE A 130 -1.59 12.86 16.80
N ALA A 131 -2.27 11.82 16.32
CA ALA A 131 -1.79 11.01 15.23
C ALA A 131 -2.86 10.96 14.13
N ALA A 132 -2.44 10.85 12.86
CA ALA A 132 -3.39 10.76 11.75
C ALA A 132 -2.84 9.90 10.63
N ARG A 133 -3.75 9.31 9.84
CA ARG A 133 -3.44 8.44 8.71
C ARG A 133 -4.30 8.80 7.50
N ASP A 134 -3.74 8.73 6.30
CA ASP A 134 -4.44 9.03 5.05
C ASP A 134 -5.73 8.19 4.84
N PRO A 135 -6.67 8.66 3.99
CA PRO A 135 -7.99 8.04 3.84
C PRO A 135 -8.00 6.61 3.30
N ILE A 136 -6.95 6.17 2.63
CA ILE A 136 -6.82 4.80 2.08
C ILE A 136 -5.96 3.93 3.01
N GLY A 137 -5.09 4.56 3.81
CA GLY A 137 -4.09 3.90 4.62
C GLY A 137 -2.89 3.43 3.82
N ILE A 138 -2.52 4.20 2.77
CA ILE A 138 -1.35 3.92 1.93
C ILE A 138 -0.09 3.94 2.79
N ARG A 139 0.06 4.95 3.65
CA ARG A 139 1.15 4.96 4.62
C ARG A 139 0.73 4.20 5.88
N PRO A 140 1.60 3.30 6.36
CA PRO A 140 1.27 2.49 7.52
C PRO A 140 1.35 3.29 8.82
N LEU A 141 0.43 2.98 9.72
CA LEU A 141 0.48 3.39 11.11
C LEU A 141 -0.19 2.31 11.95
N TYR A 142 0.44 1.98 13.07
CA TYR A 142 -0.05 1.03 14.08
C TYR A 142 -0.04 1.69 15.44
N TYR A 143 -0.81 1.14 16.36
CA TYR A 143 -0.82 1.59 17.75
C TYR A 143 -1.00 0.44 18.72
N GLY A 144 -0.65 0.68 19.95
CA GLY A 144 -0.92 -0.17 21.09
C GLY A 144 -0.82 0.62 22.39
N TYR A 145 -1.17 -0.02 23.48
CA TYR A 145 -1.06 0.57 24.80
C TYR A 145 -0.04 -0.21 25.61
N ASP A 146 0.79 0.50 26.35
CA ASP A 146 1.69 -0.12 27.32
C ASP A 146 0.93 -0.56 28.60
N LYS A 147 1.65 -1.17 29.54
CA LYS A 147 1.10 -1.62 30.83
C LYS A 147 0.50 -0.49 31.69
N ASP A 148 0.89 0.75 31.45
CA ASP A 148 0.40 1.95 32.16
C ASP A 148 -0.69 2.68 31.36
N HIS A 149 -1.23 2.03 30.30
CA HIS A 149 -2.25 2.54 29.38
C HIS A 149 -1.83 3.77 28.56
N ALA A 150 -0.54 4.03 28.43
CA ALA A 150 -0.04 5.04 27.52
C ALA A 150 -0.04 4.52 26.08
N ILE A 151 -0.49 5.35 25.14
CA ILE A 151 -0.55 4.96 23.73
C ILE A 151 0.83 5.12 23.08
N ILE A 152 1.17 4.15 22.23
CA ILE A 152 2.38 4.16 21.41
C ILE A 152 1.93 4.02 19.96
N PHE A 153 2.44 4.89 19.08
CA PHE A 153 2.23 4.84 17.63
C PHE A 153 3.53 4.47 16.93
N ALA A 154 3.44 3.68 15.85
CA ALA A 154 4.60 3.35 15.04
C ALA A 154 4.22 3.01 13.60
N SER A 155 5.16 3.16 12.68
CA SER A 155 4.96 2.82 11.27
C SER A 155 4.66 1.34 11.06
N GLU A 156 5.27 0.44 11.85
CA GLU A 156 5.12 -1.00 11.67
C GLU A 156 4.84 -1.74 12.97
N PRO A 157 4.12 -2.88 12.91
CA PRO A 157 3.79 -3.64 14.11
C PRO A 157 5.03 -4.15 14.85
N GLN A 158 6.12 -4.46 14.13
CA GLN A 158 7.36 -4.92 14.75
C GLN A 158 7.97 -3.90 15.73
N ASN A 159 7.76 -2.59 15.51
CA ASN A 159 8.19 -1.56 16.46
C ASN A 159 7.53 -1.71 17.84
N LEU A 160 6.29 -2.22 17.86
CA LEU A 160 5.45 -2.31 19.07
C LEU A 160 5.59 -3.65 19.81
N THR A 161 6.22 -4.65 19.18
CA THR A 161 6.45 -5.95 19.84
C THR A 161 7.34 -5.81 21.06
N GLY A 162 6.84 -6.30 22.21
CA GLY A 162 7.50 -6.18 23.52
C GLY A 162 7.24 -4.86 24.25
N LEU A 163 6.57 -3.90 23.60
CA LEU A 163 6.17 -2.62 24.22
C LEU A 163 4.70 -2.56 24.58
N THR A 164 3.87 -3.30 23.84
CA THR A 164 2.40 -3.30 24.01
C THR A 164 1.87 -4.73 24.04
N ASP A 165 0.80 -4.95 24.79
CA ASP A 165 0.16 -6.27 24.88
C ASP A 165 -0.68 -6.59 23.63
N ARG A 166 -1.25 -5.56 22.99
CA ARG A 166 -2.05 -5.68 21.78
C ARG A 166 -1.61 -4.62 20.76
N ILE A 167 -1.39 -5.10 19.54
CA ILE A 167 -1.03 -4.26 18.40
C ILE A 167 -2.22 -4.17 17.45
N MET A 168 -2.59 -2.95 17.06
CA MET A 168 -3.72 -2.70 16.17
C MET A 168 -3.29 -1.78 15.02
N PRO A 169 -3.77 -2.02 13.78
CA PRO A 169 -3.62 -1.06 12.70
C PRO A 169 -4.41 0.21 13.01
N PHE A 170 -3.80 1.37 12.78
CA PHE A 170 -4.50 2.64 12.90
C PHE A 170 -5.51 2.78 11.74
N PRO A 171 -6.79 3.10 12.00
CA PRO A 171 -7.81 3.12 10.98
C PRO A 171 -7.54 4.22 9.92
N PRO A 172 -7.65 3.90 8.61
CA PRO A 172 -7.53 4.88 7.54
C PRO A 172 -8.54 6.02 7.66
N GLY A 173 -8.15 7.23 7.25
CA GLY A 173 -9.03 8.39 7.28
C GLY A 173 -9.45 8.84 8.67
N HIS A 174 -8.67 8.49 9.68
CA HIS A 174 -8.91 8.89 11.06
C HIS A 174 -7.74 9.71 11.61
N TYR A 175 -8.05 10.49 12.63
CA TYR A 175 -7.06 11.01 13.56
C TYR A 175 -7.38 10.59 14.99
N TYR A 176 -6.33 10.46 15.79
CA TYR A 176 -6.42 10.24 17.24
C TYR A 176 -6.18 11.55 17.95
N LYS A 177 -7.04 11.88 18.92
CA LYS A 177 -6.88 13.01 19.84
C LYS A 177 -7.60 12.71 21.15
N LYS A 178 -6.97 12.96 22.31
CA LYS A 178 -7.57 12.82 23.64
C LYS A 178 -8.27 11.46 23.89
N GLY A 179 -7.62 10.37 23.51
CA GLY A 179 -8.15 9.02 23.72
C GLY A 179 -9.21 8.57 22.70
N GLN A 180 -9.49 9.38 21.66
CA GLN A 180 -10.54 9.09 20.68
C GLN A 180 -9.96 8.99 19.27
N PHE A 181 -10.46 7.99 18.51
CA PHE A 181 -10.25 7.91 17.07
C PHE A 181 -11.44 8.56 16.35
N ILE A 182 -11.19 9.59 15.58
CA ILE A 182 -12.21 10.41 14.93
C ILE A 182 -12.03 10.28 13.41
N CYS A 183 -13.09 9.81 12.71
CA CYS A 183 -13.09 9.71 11.26
C CYS A 183 -13.23 11.11 10.65
N TYR A 184 -12.23 11.53 9.85
CA TYR A 184 -12.30 12.76 9.08
C TYR A 184 -12.63 12.50 7.59
N CYS A 185 -12.38 11.27 7.09
CA CYS A 185 -12.67 10.90 5.71
C CYS A 185 -12.82 9.38 5.56
N ASP A 186 -14.03 8.89 5.29
CA ASP A 186 -14.26 7.54 4.76
C ASP A 186 -14.31 7.63 3.23
N ILE A 187 -13.19 7.37 2.56
CA ILE A 187 -13.04 7.51 1.11
C ILE A 187 -13.96 6.55 0.32
N ALA A 188 -14.34 5.42 0.92
CA ALA A 188 -15.24 4.46 0.31
C ALA A 188 -16.71 4.86 0.40
N LYS A 189 -17.06 5.85 1.26
CA LYS A 189 -18.44 6.29 1.45
C LYS A 189 -18.90 7.18 0.29
N VAL A 190 -19.87 6.69 -0.46
CA VAL A 190 -20.50 7.44 -1.55
C VAL A 190 -21.67 8.25 -1.01
N HIS A 191 -21.58 9.58 -1.07
CA HIS A 191 -22.66 10.48 -0.63
C HIS A 191 -23.69 10.73 -1.73
N ARG A 192 -23.24 10.71 -2.99
CA ARG A 192 -24.09 10.92 -4.17
C ARG A 192 -23.55 10.11 -5.34
N VAL A 193 -24.43 9.32 -5.97
CA VAL A 193 -24.11 8.58 -7.20
C VAL A 193 -23.98 9.56 -8.36
N CYS A 194 -22.98 9.35 -9.20
CA CYS A 194 -22.72 10.07 -10.44
C CYS A 194 -23.26 9.25 -11.61
N TYR A 195 -24.20 9.82 -12.35
CA TYR A 195 -24.83 9.21 -13.52
C TYR A 195 -24.27 9.77 -14.83
N ASP A 196 -22.96 9.93 -14.92
CA ASP A 196 -22.32 10.24 -16.19
C ASP A 196 -22.56 9.11 -17.20
N ASP A 197 -22.73 9.45 -18.48
CA ASP A 197 -22.73 8.46 -19.55
C ASP A 197 -21.34 7.84 -19.74
N LEU A 198 -21.26 6.77 -20.53
CA LEU A 198 -20.03 6.00 -20.74
C LEU A 198 -18.87 6.87 -21.20
N GLU A 199 -19.08 7.72 -22.22
CA GLU A 199 -18.02 8.55 -22.81
C GLU A 199 -17.52 9.62 -21.82
N THR A 200 -18.45 10.27 -21.14
CA THR A 200 -18.14 11.25 -20.09
C THR A 200 -17.39 10.61 -18.93
N ALA A 201 -17.82 9.43 -18.51
CA ALA A 201 -17.17 8.68 -17.43
C ALA A 201 -15.74 8.29 -17.82
N CYS A 202 -15.55 7.73 -19.02
CA CYS A 202 -14.22 7.33 -19.52
C CYS A 202 -13.31 8.54 -19.71
N GLY A 203 -13.79 9.68 -20.22
CA GLY A 203 -13.00 10.90 -20.32
C GLY A 203 -12.51 11.40 -18.95
N LYS A 204 -13.38 11.42 -17.93
CA LYS A 204 -12.98 11.81 -16.56
C LYS A 204 -12.05 10.79 -15.90
N ILE A 205 -12.23 9.48 -16.14
CA ILE A 205 -11.32 8.43 -15.67
C ILE A 205 -9.92 8.66 -16.25
N HIS A 206 -9.83 8.89 -17.56
CA HIS A 206 -8.58 9.22 -18.24
C HIS A 206 -7.89 10.42 -17.60
N ASP A 207 -8.57 11.58 -17.57
CA ASP A 207 -7.97 12.82 -17.12
C ASP A 207 -7.51 12.77 -15.66
N LYS A 208 -8.31 12.14 -14.78
CA LYS A 208 -7.97 12.01 -13.37
C LYS A 208 -6.83 11.04 -13.11
N LEU A 209 -6.76 9.92 -13.85
CA LEU A 209 -5.63 9.00 -13.72
C LEU A 209 -4.33 9.61 -14.25
N VAL A 210 -4.40 10.33 -15.38
CA VAL A 210 -3.26 11.08 -15.90
C VAL A 210 -2.77 12.09 -14.86
N ALA A 211 -3.67 12.89 -14.28
CA ALA A 211 -3.31 13.84 -13.23
C ALA A 211 -2.74 13.14 -11.98
N GLY A 212 -3.29 11.98 -11.59
CA GLY A 212 -2.82 11.18 -10.47
C GLY A 212 -1.39 10.65 -10.67
N VAL A 213 -1.04 10.24 -11.91
CA VAL A 213 0.33 9.86 -12.25
C VAL A 213 1.25 11.08 -12.24
N GLU A 214 0.85 12.20 -12.88
CA GLU A 214 1.65 13.42 -12.94
C GLU A 214 2.05 13.94 -11.55
N LYS A 215 1.11 13.98 -10.61
CA LYS A 215 1.39 14.36 -9.21
C LYS A 215 2.50 13.50 -8.60
N ARG A 216 2.49 12.21 -8.89
CA ARG A 216 3.41 11.22 -8.28
C ARG A 216 4.76 11.12 -8.98
N LEU A 217 4.96 11.83 -10.08
CA LEU A 217 6.27 11.99 -10.72
C LEU A 217 7.14 13.07 -10.04
N ILE A 218 6.53 13.94 -9.22
CA ILE A 218 7.25 15.03 -8.54
C ILE A 218 8.09 14.43 -7.41
N ALA A 219 9.41 14.41 -7.59
CA ALA A 219 10.38 13.97 -6.59
C ALA A 219 11.74 14.59 -6.89
N ASP A 220 12.53 14.91 -5.84
CA ASP A 220 13.94 15.29 -5.98
C ASP A 220 14.83 14.04 -6.16
N ALA A 221 14.35 12.89 -5.70
CA ALA A 221 15.02 11.59 -5.86
C ALA A 221 14.61 10.89 -7.16
N LYS A 222 15.44 9.91 -7.61
CA LYS A 222 15.17 9.16 -8.84
C LYS A 222 13.95 8.25 -8.73
N VAL A 223 13.13 8.28 -9.80
CA VAL A 223 11.88 7.55 -9.92
C VAL A 223 12.04 6.35 -10.87
N GLY A 224 11.48 5.21 -10.51
CA GLY A 224 11.35 4.01 -11.32
C GLY A 224 9.92 3.45 -11.26
N PHE A 225 9.67 2.37 -11.99
CA PHE A 225 8.33 1.83 -12.19
C PHE A 225 8.33 0.31 -12.14
N LEU A 226 7.38 -0.27 -11.43
CA LEU A 226 7.12 -1.69 -11.52
C LEU A 226 6.19 -1.97 -12.70
N LEU A 227 6.64 -2.82 -13.62
CA LEU A 227 5.94 -3.14 -14.87
C LEU A 227 5.72 -4.65 -14.99
N SER A 228 4.51 -5.12 -14.69
CA SER A 228 4.15 -6.55 -14.78
C SER A 228 3.57 -6.97 -16.14
N GLY A 229 3.42 -6.03 -17.10
CA GLY A 229 2.71 -6.30 -18.36
C GLY A 229 1.20 -6.48 -18.21
N GLY A 230 0.66 -6.32 -16.99
CA GLY A 230 -0.78 -6.19 -16.72
C GLY A 230 -1.29 -4.79 -17.04
N LEU A 231 -2.61 -4.63 -17.26
CA LEU A 231 -3.23 -3.35 -17.63
C LEU A 231 -2.81 -2.19 -16.71
N ASP A 232 -2.92 -2.40 -15.41
CA ASP A 232 -2.80 -1.34 -14.40
C ASP A 232 -1.39 -0.75 -14.34
N SER A 233 -0.37 -1.59 -14.15
CA SER A 233 1.03 -1.17 -14.14
C SER A 233 1.46 -0.60 -15.50
N SER A 234 0.95 -1.19 -16.60
CA SER A 234 1.28 -0.73 -17.95
C SER A 234 0.71 0.66 -18.23
N LEU A 235 -0.51 0.98 -17.78
CA LEU A 235 -1.09 2.32 -17.90
C LEU A 235 -0.28 3.36 -17.11
N VAL A 236 0.11 3.05 -15.87
CA VAL A 236 0.96 3.95 -15.08
C VAL A 236 2.27 4.24 -15.80
N CYS A 237 2.95 3.21 -16.33
CA CYS A 237 4.19 3.37 -17.09
C CYS A 237 3.98 4.15 -18.40
N ALA A 238 2.92 3.86 -19.14
CA ALA A 238 2.63 4.52 -20.42
C ALA A 238 2.31 6.01 -20.25
N ILE A 239 1.54 6.36 -19.21
CA ILE A 239 1.25 7.77 -18.87
C ILE A 239 2.55 8.48 -18.49
N ALA A 240 3.37 7.87 -17.62
CA ALA A 240 4.64 8.44 -17.19
C ALA A 240 5.60 8.63 -18.37
N ALA A 241 5.71 7.65 -19.27
CA ALA A 241 6.55 7.74 -20.44
C ALA A 241 6.16 8.90 -21.37
N LYS A 242 4.84 9.16 -21.54
CA LYS A 242 4.35 10.31 -22.33
C LYS A 242 4.64 11.66 -21.68
N LYS A 243 4.89 11.70 -20.37
CA LYS A 243 5.19 12.93 -19.61
C LYS A 243 6.68 13.14 -19.37
N SER A 244 7.50 12.12 -19.61
CA SER A 244 8.95 12.19 -19.45
C SER A 244 9.62 12.59 -20.76
N SER A 245 10.68 13.38 -20.66
CA SER A 245 11.56 13.71 -21.80
C SER A 245 12.63 12.62 -22.05
N GLU A 246 12.88 11.78 -21.06
CA GLU A 246 13.88 10.71 -21.10
C GLU A 246 13.18 9.35 -20.91
N PRO A 247 13.78 8.24 -21.42
CA PRO A 247 13.25 6.91 -21.15
C PRO A 247 13.08 6.65 -19.67
N ILE A 248 11.87 6.26 -19.23
CA ILE A 248 11.62 5.87 -17.85
C ILE A 248 12.26 4.52 -17.53
N LYS A 249 12.65 4.31 -16.28
CA LYS A 249 13.22 3.02 -15.83
C LYS A 249 12.13 2.10 -15.32
N THR A 250 11.96 0.94 -15.96
CA THR A 250 10.94 -0.04 -15.63
C THR A 250 11.55 -1.37 -15.21
N PHE A 251 10.89 -2.08 -14.28
CA PHE A 251 11.38 -3.34 -13.71
C PHE A 251 10.26 -4.38 -13.70
N ALA A 252 10.60 -5.60 -14.07
CA ALA A 252 9.74 -6.77 -13.99
C ALA A 252 10.46 -7.92 -13.30
N ILE A 253 9.71 -8.91 -12.79
CA ILE A 253 10.26 -10.12 -12.18
C ILE A 253 9.50 -11.36 -12.65
N GLY A 254 10.19 -12.47 -12.78
CA GLY A 254 9.63 -13.77 -13.13
C GLY A 254 10.49 -14.94 -12.68
N MET A 255 9.89 -16.15 -12.67
CA MET A 255 10.58 -17.39 -12.29
C MET A 255 11.55 -17.91 -13.37
N SER A 256 11.30 -17.56 -14.65
CA SER A 256 12.11 -17.99 -15.79
C SER A 256 11.89 -17.04 -16.96
N GLU A 257 12.72 -17.19 -18.03
CA GLU A 257 12.58 -16.44 -19.27
C GLU A 257 11.21 -16.63 -19.96
N ASP A 258 10.53 -17.77 -19.69
CA ASP A 258 9.20 -18.08 -20.19
C ASP A 258 8.07 -17.57 -19.27
N ALA A 259 8.37 -16.83 -18.21
CA ALA A 259 7.36 -16.22 -17.36
C ALA A 259 6.49 -15.27 -18.20
N ILE A 260 5.17 -15.49 -18.12
CA ILE A 260 4.23 -14.81 -19.02
C ILE A 260 4.23 -13.30 -18.82
N ASP A 261 4.41 -12.86 -17.57
CA ASP A 261 4.48 -11.44 -17.24
C ASP A 261 5.74 -10.78 -17.80
N LEU A 262 6.89 -11.45 -17.81
CA LEU A 262 8.12 -10.91 -18.42
C LEU A 262 7.92 -10.65 -19.92
N LYS A 263 7.27 -11.59 -20.63
CA LYS A 263 6.96 -11.43 -22.05
C LYS A 263 6.10 -10.18 -22.33
N TYR A 264 5.03 -10.00 -21.54
CA TYR A 264 4.15 -8.85 -21.74
C TYR A 264 4.75 -7.55 -21.22
N ALA A 265 5.50 -7.60 -20.12
CA ALA A 265 6.26 -6.45 -19.64
C ALA A 265 7.26 -5.96 -20.70
N ARG A 266 7.98 -6.87 -21.36
CA ARG A 266 8.87 -6.55 -22.49
C ARG A 266 8.13 -5.88 -23.64
N GLN A 267 6.97 -6.40 -24.06
CA GLN A 267 6.16 -5.78 -25.11
C GLN A 267 5.74 -4.34 -24.77
N VAL A 268 5.35 -4.10 -23.51
CA VAL A 268 5.01 -2.74 -23.06
C VAL A 268 6.26 -1.87 -23.05
N ALA A 269 7.36 -2.36 -22.50
CA ALA A 269 8.62 -1.62 -22.41
C ALA A 269 9.13 -1.17 -23.78
N ASP A 270 9.11 -2.08 -24.76
CA ASP A 270 9.49 -1.79 -26.14
C ASP A 270 8.55 -0.75 -26.78
N TYR A 271 7.24 -0.88 -26.53
CA TYR A 271 6.23 0.04 -27.06
C TYR A 271 6.37 1.47 -26.54
N ILE A 272 6.61 1.62 -25.21
CA ILE A 272 6.75 2.94 -24.58
C ILE A 272 8.19 3.48 -24.61
N GLY A 273 9.16 2.66 -25.10
CA GLY A 273 10.56 3.05 -25.17
C GLY A 273 11.25 3.20 -23.82
N SER A 274 10.90 2.37 -22.83
CA SER A 274 11.51 2.44 -21.49
C SER A 274 12.85 1.70 -21.41
N ASP A 275 13.71 2.14 -20.48
CA ASP A 275 14.91 1.39 -20.03
C ASP A 275 14.45 0.29 -19.07
N HIS A 276 14.30 -0.93 -19.60
CA HIS A 276 13.65 -2.06 -18.94
C HIS A 276 14.62 -3.11 -18.41
N THR A 277 14.48 -3.44 -17.15
CA THR A 277 15.27 -4.49 -16.47
C THR A 277 14.37 -5.65 -16.03
N GLU A 278 14.74 -6.85 -16.43
CA GLU A 278 14.11 -8.10 -15.97
C GLU A 278 14.92 -8.72 -14.85
N VAL A 279 14.23 -9.09 -13.78
CA VAL A 279 14.79 -9.79 -12.62
C VAL A 279 14.28 -11.23 -12.64
N TYR A 280 15.18 -12.17 -12.43
CA TYR A 280 14.82 -13.59 -12.36
C TYR A 280 14.93 -14.07 -10.92
N MET A 281 13.97 -14.86 -10.48
CA MET A 281 13.97 -15.50 -9.17
C MET A 281 13.93 -17.02 -9.28
N THR A 282 14.52 -17.68 -8.32
CA THR A 282 14.60 -19.13 -8.22
C THR A 282 13.63 -19.68 -7.16
N PRO A 283 13.25 -20.98 -7.23
CA PRO A 283 12.45 -21.61 -6.17
C PRO A 283 13.09 -21.50 -4.77
N ASP A 284 14.41 -21.61 -4.67
CA ASP A 284 15.12 -21.47 -3.40
C ASP A 284 15.04 -20.06 -2.83
N GLU A 285 15.11 -19.02 -3.68
CA GLU A 285 14.91 -17.63 -3.25
C GLU A 285 13.48 -17.40 -2.78
N VAL A 286 12.49 -17.97 -3.45
CA VAL A 286 11.07 -17.91 -3.04
C VAL A 286 10.90 -18.50 -1.64
N LEU A 287 11.35 -19.72 -1.41
CA LEU A 287 11.18 -20.41 -0.13
C LEU A 287 12.00 -19.78 0.99
N SER A 288 13.24 -19.37 0.71
CA SER A 288 14.10 -18.71 1.72
C SER A 288 13.60 -17.33 2.12
N SER A 289 12.85 -16.63 1.25
CA SER A 289 12.27 -15.32 1.53
C SER A 289 10.99 -15.39 2.35
N LEU A 290 10.29 -16.54 2.36
CA LEU A 290 8.95 -16.67 2.93
C LEU A 290 8.86 -16.18 4.39
N LYS A 291 9.78 -16.64 5.24
CA LYS A 291 9.79 -16.28 6.66
C LYS A 291 10.00 -14.77 6.87
N ASN A 292 10.93 -14.18 6.13
CA ASN A 292 11.23 -12.75 6.19
C ASN A 292 10.05 -11.91 5.67
N VAL A 293 9.38 -12.36 4.60
CA VAL A 293 8.21 -11.69 4.04
C VAL A 293 7.05 -11.70 5.02
N ILE A 294 6.76 -12.81 5.69
CA ILE A 294 5.71 -12.88 6.72
C ILE A 294 6.02 -11.96 7.91
N GLN A 295 7.28 -11.94 8.36
CA GLN A 295 7.72 -11.03 9.43
C GLN A 295 7.50 -9.57 9.05
N LEU A 296 7.99 -9.19 7.88
CA LEU A 296 7.94 -7.80 7.41
C LEU A 296 6.50 -7.32 7.15
N LEU A 297 5.65 -8.17 6.61
CA LEU A 297 4.25 -7.86 6.35
C LEU A 297 3.44 -7.73 7.65
N GLY A 298 3.72 -8.56 8.64
CA GLY A 298 2.87 -8.67 9.84
C GLY A 298 1.48 -9.22 9.52
N THR A 299 1.39 -10.13 8.55
CA THR A 299 0.14 -10.82 8.17
C THR A 299 0.38 -12.29 7.92
N TYR A 300 -0.68 -13.08 7.99
CA TYR A 300 -0.74 -14.49 7.60
C TYR A 300 -1.65 -14.73 6.39
N ASP A 301 -2.09 -13.65 5.71
CA ASP A 301 -2.96 -13.75 4.54
C ASP A 301 -2.24 -14.37 3.34
N ILE A 302 -2.89 -15.38 2.73
CA ILE A 302 -2.29 -16.18 1.66
C ILE A 302 -1.99 -15.32 0.43
N THR A 303 -2.95 -14.53 -0.03
CA THR A 303 -2.82 -13.75 -1.27
C THR A 303 -1.75 -12.69 -1.14
N THR A 304 -1.76 -11.97 -0.03
CA THR A 304 -0.78 -10.93 0.28
C THR A 304 0.63 -11.50 0.31
N ILE A 305 0.84 -12.65 0.99
CA ILE A 305 2.16 -13.27 1.10
C ILE A 305 2.66 -13.76 -0.26
N ARG A 306 1.84 -14.49 -1.02
CA ARG A 306 2.21 -14.98 -2.36
C ARG A 306 2.64 -13.83 -3.28
N ALA A 307 1.86 -12.76 -3.36
CA ALA A 307 2.17 -11.61 -4.19
C ALA A 307 3.37 -10.80 -3.68
N SER A 308 3.64 -10.83 -2.38
CA SER A 308 4.73 -10.08 -1.75
C SER A 308 6.11 -10.65 -2.04
N ILE A 309 6.25 -11.96 -2.22
CA ILE A 309 7.57 -12.58 -2.44
C ILE A 309 8.22 -12.01 -3.69
N GLY A 310 7.53 -12.01 -4.82
CA GLY A 310 8.06 -11.42 -6.07
C GLY A 310 8.33 -9.92 -5.93
N MET A 311 7.41 -9.16 -5.31
CA MET A 311 7.60 -7.72 -5.09
C MET A 311 8.81 -7.44 -4.18
N TYR A 312 8.99 -8.19 -3.11
CA TYR A 312 10.16 -8.07 -2.22
C TYR A 312 11.48 -8.31 -2.97
N LEU A 313 11.53 -9.37 -3.79
CA LEU A 313 12.75 -9.74 -4.52
C LEU A 313 13.09 -8.73 -5.62
N VAL A 314 12.12 -8.22 -6.39
CA VAL A 314 12.39 -7.18 -7.39
C VAL A 314 12.85 -5.88 -6.74
N CYS A 315 12.24 -5.47 -5.62
CA CYS A 315 12.64 -4.26 -4.89
C CYS A 315 14.05 -4.39 -4.31
N LYS A 316 14.41 -5.57 -3.81
CA LYS A 316 15.77 -5.88 -3.36
C LYS A 316 16.79 -5.76 -4.50
N ALA A 317 16.45 -6.26 -5.70
CA ALA A 317 17.31 -6.12 -6.87
C ALA A 317 17.47 -4.65 -7.29
N ILE A 318 16.38 -3.88 -7.33
CA ILE A 318 16.40 -2.44 -7.66
C ILE A 318 17.29 -1.68 -6.67
N HIS A 319 17.12 -1.89 -5.37
CA HIS A 319 17.94 -1.26 -4.34
C HIS A 319 19.44 -1.55 -4.51
N ASN A 320 19.79 -2.81 -4.81
CA ASN A 320 21.19 -3.23 -4.93
C ASN A 320 21.86 -2.78 -6.22
N GLN A 321 21.10 -2.55 -7.30
CA GLN A 321 21.64 -2.34 -8.64
C GLN A 321 21.45 -0.91 -9.15
N THR A 322 20.66 -0.07 -8.45
CA THR A 322 20.31 1.27 -8.92
C THR A 322 20.35 2.29 -7.79
N ASP A 323 20.27 3.57 -8.15
CA ASP A 323 20.10 4.70 -7.24
C ASP A 323 18.65 5.23 -7.21
N ILE A 324 17.70 4.45 -7.68
CA ILE A 324 16.26 4.74 -7.58
C ILE A 324 15.85 4.74 -6.10
N ARG A 325 14.97 5.68 -5.75
CA ARG A 325 14.41 5.81 -4.40
C ARG A 325 12.87 5.79 -4.39
N VAL A 326 12.23 6.04 -5.52
CA VAL A 326 10.76 6.08 -5.64
C VAL A 326 10.33 5.06 -6.69
N LEU A 327 9.27 4.29 -6.39
CA LEU A 327 8.65 3.34 -7.31
C LEU A 327 7.16 3.62 -7.45
N LEU A 328 6.69 3.84 -8.68
CA LEU A 328 5.27 3.87 -9.00
C LEU A 328 4.75 2.46 -9.30
N THR A 329 3.55 2.17 -8.82
CA THR A 329 2.90 0.85 -8.91
C THR A 329 1.45 0.97 -9.39
N GLY A 330 0.83 -0.17 -9.75
CA GLY A 330 -0.53 -0.23 -10.28
C GLY A 330 -1.59 -0.72 -9.29
N GLU A 331 -1.32 -0.73 -7.98
CA GLU A 331 -2.26 -1.19 -6.94
C GLU A 331 -3.52 -0.29 -6.87
N ILE A 332 -4.58 -0.80 -6.22
CA ILE A 332 -5.90 -0.16 -5.99
C ILE A 332 -6.87 -0.28 -7.18
N SER A 333 -6.38 -0.45 -8.38
CA SER A 333 -7.23 -0.53 -9.58
C SER A 333 -8.26 -1.67 -9.51
N ASP A 334 -7.90 -2.81 -8.94
CA ASP A 334 -8.78 -4.00 -8.83
C ASP A 334 -9.98 -3.74 -7.91
N GLU A 335 -9.81 -2.99 -6.84
CA GLU A 335 -10.86 -2.65 -5.88
C GLU A 335 -11.84 -1.61 -6.43
N LEU A 336 -11.37 -0.76 -7.35
CA LEU A 336 -12.18 0.29 -7.96
C LEU A 336 -12.99 -0.20 -9.17
N PHE A 337 -12.37 -0.99 -10.05
CA PHE A 337 -12.94 -1.40 -11.33
C PHE A 337 -13.32 -2.88 -11.39
N GLY A 338 -13.02 -3.63 -10.34
CA GLY A 338 -13.31 -5.06 -10.27
C GLY A 338 -12.10 -5.94 -10.62
N TYR A 339 -12.20 -7.17 -10.14
CA TYR A 339 -11.27 -8.27 -10.36
C TYR A 339 -12.05 -9.50 -10.84
N LYS A 340 -11.41 -10.59 -11.20
CA LYS A 340 -12.07 -11.80 -11.75
C LYS A 340 -13.31 -12.28 -10.98
N TYR A 341 -13.28 -12.24 -9.64
CA TYR A 341 -14.43 -12.68 -8.85
C TYR A 341 -15.60 -11.69 -8.86
N THR A 342 -15.36 -10.41 -9.13
CA THR A 342 -16.43 -9.40 -9.18
C THR A 342 -17.31 -9.54 -10.42
N ASP A 343 -16.88 -10.30 -11.44
CA ASP A 343 -17.74 -10.68 -12.57
C ASP A 343 -18.95 -11.54 -12.14
N PHE A 344 -18.91 -12.11 -10.93
CA PHE A 344 -20.02 -12.86 -10.34
C PHE A 344 -20.94 -11.99 -9.48
N ALA A 345 -20.74 -10.69 -9.42
CA ALA A 345 -21.62 -9.77 -8.70
C ALA A 345 -23.04 -9.86 -9.30
N PRO A 346 -24.09 -10.06 -8.49
CA PRO A 346 -25.44 -10.24 -9.00
C PRO A 346 -26.04 -8.95 -9.60
N ASP A 347 -25.61 -7.79 -9.15
CA ASP A 347 -26.04 -6.47 -9.59
C ASP A 347 -25.03 -5.38 -9.19
N GLY A 348 -25.25 -4.16 -9.67
CA GLY A 348 -24.36 -3.03 -9.37
C GLY A 348 -24.31 -2.67 -7.89
N LYS A 349 -25.39 -2.88 -7.14
CA LYS A 349 -25.42 -2.63 -5.69
C LYS A 349 -24.47 -3.57 -4.96
N ALA A 350 -24.54 -4.86 -5.25
CA ALA A 350 -23.64 -5.86 -4.64
C ALA A 350 -22.18 -5.61 -5.04
N PHE A 351 -21.92 -5.23 -6.29
CA PHE A 351 -20.59 -4.80 -6.73
C PHE A 351 -20.08 -3.60 -5.91
N GLN A 352 -20.92 -2.58 -5.72
CA GLN A 352 -20.55 -1.37 -4.97
C GLN A 352 -20.27 -1.66 -3.50
N GLU A 353 -21.07 -2.50 -2.84
CA GLU A 353 -20.86 -2.91 -1.45
C GLU A 353 -19.53 -3.66 -1.29
N GLU A 354 -19.21 -4.54 -2.24
CA GLU A 354 -17.92 -5.24 -2.25
C GLU A 354 -16.75 -4.28 -2.48
N SER A 355 -16.83 -3.37 -3.46
CA SER A 355 -15.81 -2.35 -3.70
C SER A 355 -15.58 -1.46 -2.46
N GLN A 356 -16.65 -1.03 -1.80
CA GLN A 356 -16.54 -0.24 -0.56
C GLN A 356 -15.83 -1.01 0.55
N LYS A 357 -16.15 -2.31 0.70
CA LYS A 357 -15.46 -3.19 1.65
C LYS A 357 -13.97 -3.26 1.32
N ARG A 358 -13.62 -3.57 0.07
CA ARG A 358 -12.23 -3.77 -0.36
C ARG A 358 -11.41 -2.49 -0.25
N VAL A 359 -11.97 -1.34 -0.61
CA VAL A 359 -11.27 -0.04 -0.44
C VAL A 359 -10.99 0.26 1.04
N ARG A 360 -11.90 -0.07 1.97
CA ARG A 360 -11.63 0.09 3.41
C ARG A 360 -10.57 -0.88 3.93
N GLU A 361 -10.44 -2.05 3.32
CA GLU A 361 -9.51 -3.11 3.72
C GLU A 361 -8.15 -3.06 2.97
N LEU A 362 -7.97 -2.15 1.99
CA LEU A 362 -6.74 -2.03 1.18
C LEU A 362 -5.45 -2.02 2.03
N HIS A 363 -5.50 -1.33 3.15
CA HIS A 363 -4.38 -1.19 4.09
C HIS A 363 -3.98 -2.49 4.79
N MET A 364 -4.77 -3.55 4.63
CA MET A 364 -4.52 -4.89 5.16
C MET A 364 -3.95 -5.86 4.12
N TYR A 365 -4.06 -5.53 2.82
CA TYR A 365 -3.75 -6.41 1.69
C TYR A 365 -2.82 -5.74 0.68
N ASP A 366 -3.34 -5.14 -0.40
CA ASP A 366 -2.52 -4.70 -1.54
C ASP A 366 -1.63 -3.51 -1.24
N VAL A 367 -2.13 -2.47 -0.58
CA VAL A 367 -1.26 -1.34 -0.19
C VAL A 367 -0.34 -1.68 0.98
N LEU A 368 -0.71 -2.64 1.85
CA LEU A 368 0.21 -3.20 2.83
C LEU A 368 1.40 -3.85 2.13
N ARG A 369 1.15 -4.72 1.14
CA ARG A 369 2.17 -5.36 0.33
C ARG A 369 3.10 -4.35 -0.30
N ALA A 370 2.53 -3.38 -1.04
CA ALA A 370 3.30 -2.34 -1.71
C ALA A 370 4.19 -1.56 -0.74
N ASP A 371 3.63 -1.07 0.37
CA ASP A 371 4.43 -0.35 1.37
C ASP A 371 5.57 -1.21 1.92
N ARG A 372 5.27 -2.41 2.43
CA ARG A 372 6.25 -3.23 3.14
C ARG A 372 7.39 -3.72 2.25
N CYS A 373 7.05 -4.29 1.09
CA CYS A 373 8.04 -4.87 0.19
C CYS A 373 8.98 -3.83 -0.40
N ILE A 374 8.45 -2.63 -0.64
CA ILE A 374 9.22 -1.52 -1.22
C ILE A 374 10.05 -0.84 -0.13
N SER A 375 9.46 -0.52 1.03
CA SER A 375 10.11 0.28 2.06
C SER A 375 11.24 -0.44 2.80
N VAL A 376 11.14 -1.76 3.02
CA VAL A 376 12.21 -2.53 3.66
C VAL A 376 13.52 -2.49 2.84
N ASN A 377 13.40 -2.24 1.55
CA ASN A 377 14.50 -2.07 0.60
C ASN A 377 14.89 -0.59 0.42
N SER A 378 14.56 0.30 1.36
CA SER A 378 14.90 1.73 1.32
C SER A 378 14.40 2.43 0.06
N LEU A 379 13.17 2.11 -0.34
CA LEU A 379 12.46 2.68 -1.48
C LEU A 379 11.11 3.24 -1.03
N GLU A 380 10.51 4.13 -1.83
CA GLU A 380 9.19 4.69 -1.59
C GLU A 380 8.18 4.19 -2.62
N ALA A 381 7.07 3.62 -2.15
CA ALA A 381 5.93 3.29 -3.01
C ALA A 381 5.06 4.51 -3.25
N ARG A 382 4.64 4.73 -4.50
CA ARG A 382 3.59 5.67 -4.89
C ARG A 382 2.52 4.96 -5.71
N VAL A 383 1.26 5.21 -5.39
CA VAL A 383 0.12 4.47 -5.96
C VAL A 383 -0.84 5.43 -6.70
N PRO A 384 -0.63 5.67 -8.01
CA PRO A 384 -1.43 6.64 -8.78
C PRO A 384 -2.93 6.39 -8.77
N PHE A 385 -3.38 5.13 -8.78
CA PHE A 385 -4.79 4.77 -8.64
C PHE A 385 -5.39 5.14 -7.27
N GLY A 386 -4.55 5.42 -6.28
CA GLY A 386 -4.93 5.94 -4.97
C GLY A 386 -5.05 7.45 -4.89
N ASP A 387 -5.00 8.18 -6.02
CA ASP A 387 -5.30 9.61 -6.05
C ASP A 387 -6.70 9.87 -5.50
N LEU A 388 -6.81 10.75 -4.50
CA LEU A 388 -8.06 10.93 -3.76
C LEU A 388 -9.20 11.44 -4.65
N ASP A 389 -8.90 12.29 -5.63
CA ASP A 389 -9.90 12.80 -6.57
C ASP A 389 -10.33 11.71 -7.58
N PHE A 390 -9.39 10.88 -8.02
CA PHE A 390 -9.68 9.72 -8.85
C PHE A 390 -10.55 8.70 -8.10
N VAL A 391 -10.15 8.28 -6.89
CA VAL A 391 -10.90 7.31 -6.08
C VAL A 391 -12.31 7.79 -5.78
N LYS A 392 -12.47 9.05 -5.33
CA LYS A 392 -13.80 9.64 -5.05
C LYS A 392 -14.70 9.61 -6.27
N TYR A 393 -14.15 9.92 -7.45
CA TYR A 393 -14.92 9.93 -8.68
C TYR A 393 -15.35 8.50 -9.09
N VAL A 394 -14.40 7.55 -9.16
CA VAL A 394 -14.70 6.17 -9.58
C VAL A 394 -15.65 5.48 -8.61
N MET A 395 -15.49 5.70 -7.30
CA MET A 395 -16.41 5.17 -6.30
C MET A 395 -17.81 5.77 -6.42
N ALA A 396 -17.94 7.03 -6.84
CA ALA A 396 -19.23 7.70 -7.01
C ALA A 396 -19.96 7.34 -8.31
N LEU A 397 -19.28 6.78 -9.33
CA LEU A 397 -19.93 6.36 -10.57
C LEU A 397 -21.07 5.37 -10.32
N ASP A 398 -22.10 5.43 -11.15
CA ASP A 398 -23.16 4.42 -11.16
C ASP A 398 -22.54 3.01 -11.25
N PRO A 399 -22.71 2.17 -10.23
CA PRO A 399 -22.08 0.87 -10.18
C PRO A 399 -22.52 -0.07 -11.32
N GLU A 400 -23.68 0.16 -11.94
CA GLU A 400 -24.11 -0.60 -13.12
C GLU A 400 -23.14 -0.43 -14.30
N LEU A 401 -22.49 0.73 -14.45
CA LEU A 401 -21.45 0.96 -15.45
C LEU A 401 -20.18 0.14 -15.21
N LYS A 402 -19.92 -0.24 -13.95
CA LYS A 402 -18.72 -1.00 -13.56
C LYS A 402 -18.87 -2.51 -13.69
N LEU A 403 -20.10 -2.99 -13.83
CA LEU A 403 -20.37 -4.42 -14.06
C LEU A 403 -19.75 -4.88 -15.38
N ASN A 404 -19.29 -6.14 -15.41
CA ASN A 404 -18.74 -6.74 -16.61
C ASN A 404 -19.85 -7.15 -17.60
N THR A 405 -20.63 -6.18 -18.07
CA THR A 405 -21.69 -6.36 -19.09
C THR A 405 -21.14 -6.32 -20.51
N TYR A 406 -19.90 -5.88 -20.68
CA TYR A 406 -19.22 -5.74 -21.97
C TYR A 406 -18.39 -6.97 -22.34
N GLY A 407 -18.42 -8.05 -21.54
CA GLY A 407 -17.62 -9.25 -21.75
C GLY A 407 -16.12 -9.06 -21.52
N LYS A 408 -15.73 -7.96 -20.84
CA LYS A 408 -14.33 -7.62 -20.57
C LYS A 408 -14.20 -6.93 -19.21
N GLY A 409 -13.44 -7.54 -18.30
CA GLY A 409 -13.17 -6.94 -16.99
C GLY A 409 -12.47 -5.58 -17.09
N LYS A 410 -12.81 -4.66 -16.21
CA LYS A 410 -12.31 -3.27 -16.19
C LYS A 410 -12.59 -2.49 -17.47
N TYR A 411 -13.73 -2.73 -18.12
CA TYR A 411 -14.04 -2.13 -19.41
C TYR A 411 -13.90 -0.60 -19.42
N LEU A 412 -14.43 0.10 -18.42
CA LEU A 412 -14.32 1.56 -18.30
C LEU A 412 -12.87 2.06 -18.35
N LEU A 413 -11.97 1.40 -17.60
CA LEU A 413 -10.56 1.76 -17.57
C LEU A 413 -9.90 1.50 -18.94
N ARG A 414 -10.21 0.39 -19.60
CA ARG A 414 -9.67 0.06 -20.93
C ARG A 414 -10.14 1.05 -21.97
N HIS A 415 -11.46 1.32 -22.01
CA HIS A 415 -12.07 2.24 -22.96
C HIS A 415 -11.58 3.68 -22.77
N ALA A 416 -11.34 4.10 -21.53
CA ALA A 416 -10.76 5.41 -21.21
C ALA A 416 -9.37 5.65 -21.84
N PHE A 417 -8.63 4.58 -22.15
CA PHE A 417 -7.29 4.65 -22.72
C PHE A 417 -7.18 4.02 -24.12
N GLU A 418 -8.31 3.72 -24.78
CA GLU A 418 -8.35 3.19 -26.13
C GLU A 418 -7.78 4.18 -27.15
N GLN A 419 -8.02 5.46 -26.92
CA GLN A 419 -7.47 6.55 -27.72
C GLN A 419 -6.15 7.06 -27.17
N GLY A 420 -5.36 7.71 -28.01
CA GLY A 420 -4.12 8.38 -27.59
C GLY A 420 -2.87 7.51 -27.59
N GLY A 421 -2.95 6.22 -28.01
CA GLY A 421 -1.78 5.35 -28.18
C GLY A 421 -0.97 5.17 -26.89
N TYR A 422 -1.63 4.87 -25.78
CA TYR A 422 -0.97 4.58 -24.50
C TYR A 422 -0.39 3.17 -24.47
N LEU A 423 -1.17 2.18 -24.93
CA LEU A 423 -0.80 0.78 -24.94
C LEU A 423 -1.18 0.14 -26.30
N PRO A 424 -0.49 -0.92 -26.73
CA PRO A 424 -0.96 -1.71 -27.85
C PRO A 424 -2.22 -2.50 -27.46
N ASP A 425 -3.09 -2.80 -28.42
CA ASP A 425 -4.34 -3.53 -28.20
C ASP A 425 -4.13 -4.88 -27.52
N THR A 426 -3.05 -5.56 -27.81
CA THR A 426 -2.66 -6.84 -27.19
C THR A 426 -2.47 -6.74 -25.68
N ILE A 427 -2.16 -5.57 -25.16
CA ILE A 427 -2.03 -5.28 -23.73
C ILE A 427 -3.31 -4.66 -23.20
N LEU A 428 -3.82 -3.62 -23.89
CA LEU A 428 -5.02 -2.90 -23.45
C LEU A 428 -6.20 -3.84 -23.26
N TRP A 429 -6.36 -4.85 -24.13
CA TRP A 429 -7.46 -5.81 -24.12
C TRP A 429 -7.06 -7.20 -23.62
N ARG A 430 -5.84 -7.37 -23.08
CA ARG A 430 -5.38 -8.63 -22.46
C ARG A 430 -6.28 -9.04 -21.30
N GLU A 431 -6.53 -10.36 -21.18
CA GLU A 431 -7.21 -10.89 -19.99
C GLU A 431 -6.39 -10.69 -18.73
N LYS A 432 -7.09 -10.36 -17.64
CA LYS A 432 -6.46 -10.15 -16.32
C LYS A 432 -5.91 -11.46 -15.76
N ALA A 433 -4.63 -11.45 -15.40
CA ALA A 433 -4.02 -12.46 -14.55
C ALA A 433 -3.58 -11.82 -13.22
N ALA A 434 -3.63 -12.57 -12.11
CA ALA A 434 -3.09 -12.10 -10.85
C ALA A 434 -1.55 -12.06 -10.92
N PHE A 435 -0.93 -11.09 -10.26
CA PHE A 435 0.53 -11.01 -10.21
C PHE A 435 1.16 -12.29 -9.66
N SER A 436 0.61 -12.86 -8.56
CA SER A 436 1.08 -14.14 -8.01
C SER A 436 0.98 -15.32 -8.99
N ASP A 437 0.01 -15.28 -9.92
CA ASP A 437 -0.20 -16.35 -10.90
C ASP A 437 0.65 -16.15 -12.16
N ALA A 438 0.98 -14.92 -12.53
CA ALA A 438 1.62 -14.57 -13.80
C ALA A 438 3.14 -14.38 -13.69
N VAL A 439 3.66 -14.09 -12.48
CA VAL A 439 5.11 -14.09 -12.18
C VAL A 439 5.71 -15.49 -12.34
N GLY A 440 4.88 -16.51 -12.24
CA GLY A 440 5.18 -17.91 -12.52
C GLY A 440 4.12 -18.80 -11.87
N HIS A 441 3.36 -19.53 -12.67
CA HIS A 441 2.46 -20.55 -12.14
C HIS A 441 3.15 -21.48 -11.13
N SER A 442 4.43 -21.75 -11.38
CA SER A 442 5.31 -22.55 -10.53
C SER A 442 5.53 -21.95 -9.13
N MET A 443 5.56 -20.63 -8.95
CA MET A 443 5.81 -20.01 -7.63
C MET A 443 4.75 -20.43 -6.60
N VAL A 444 3.47 -20.30 -6.97
CA VAL A 444 2.36 -20.67 -6.09
C VAL A 444 2.35 -22.18 -5.84
N ASP A 445 2.66 -22.96 -6.87
CA ASP A 445 2.71 -24.42 -6.76
C ASP A 445 3.86 -24.86 -5.83
N TYR A 446 5.05 -24.26 -5.94
CA TYR A 446 6.16 -24.50 -5.00
C TYR A 446 5.80 -24.15 -3.54
N LEU A 447 5.12 -23.05 -3.30
CA LEU A 447 4.68 -22.67 -1.96
C LEU A 447 3.67 -23.67 -1.39
N LYS A 448 2.71 -24.12 -2.21
CA LYS A 448 1.73 -25.16 -1.83
C LYS A 448 2.40 -26.50 -1.55
N GLU A 449 3.27 -26.98 -2.46
CA GLU A 449 4.01 -28.24 -2.29
C GLU A 449 4.88 -28.21 -1.05
N TYR A 450 5.56 -27.08 -0.80
CA TYR A 450 6.32 -26.89 0.42
C TYR A 450 5.43 -27.00 1.66
N ALA A 451 4.29 -26.31 1.69
CA ALA A 451 3.36 -26.37 2.81
C ALA A 451 2.77 -27.77 3.00
N GLU A 452 2.42 -28.49 1.91
CA GLU A 452 1.95 -29.88 1.97
C GLU A 452 3.00 -30.82 2.59
N SER A 453 4.28 -30.58 2.33
CA SER A 453 5.38 -31.37 2.88
C SER A 453 5.63 -31.15 4.38
N GLN A 454 5.12 -30.05 4.97
CA GLN A 454 5.38 -29.70 6.37
C GLN A 454 4.46 -30.41 7.37
N TYR A 455 3.31 -30.93 6.92
CA TYR A 455 2.28 -31.50 7.80
C TYR A 455 1.66 -32.76 7.22
N THR A 456 1.44 -33.78 8.07
CA THR A 456 0.46 -34.84 7.77
C THR A 456 -0.98 -34.28 7.90
N ASP A 457 -1.98 -35.00 7.42
CA ASP A 457 -3.38 -34.57 7.53
C ASP A 457 -3.87 -34.55 8.99
N GLU A 458 -3.36 -35.49 9.82
CA GLU A 458 -3.65 -35.55 11.25
C GLU A 458 -3.03 -34.36 12.00
N GLU A 459 -1.79 -34.01 11.70
CA GLU A 459 -1.12 -32.85 12.28
C GLU A 459 -1.83 -31.56 11.87
N PHE A 460 -2.18 -31.41 10.60
CA PHE A 460 -2.93 -30.26 10.11
C PHE A 460 -4.22 -30.06 10.90
N LYS A 461 -5.07 -31.10 11.02
CA LYS A 461 -6.32 -31.03 11.78
C LYS A 461 -6.10 -30.63 13.24
N SER A 462 -5.19 -31.34 13.92
CA SER A 462 -4.90 -31.09 15.34
C SER A 462 -4.32 -29.68 15.59
N ARG A 463 -3.45 -29.19 14.71
CA ARG A 463 -2.84 -27.86 14.87
C ARG A 463 -3.81 -26.73 14.57
N CYS A 464 -4.70 -26.88 13.57
CA CYS A 464 -5.74 -25.90 13.26
C CYS A 464 -6.73 -25.67 14.42
N GLU A 465 -6.97 -26.69 15.28
CA GLU A 465 -7.85 -26.56 16.44
C GLU A 465 -7.34 -25.59 17.51
N ARG A 466 -6.05 -25.24 17.48
CA ARG A 466 -5.44 -24.27 18.41
C ARG A 466 -5.86 -22.83 18.09
N TYR A 467 -6.34 -22.57 16.87
CA TYR A 467 -6.68 -21.23 16.39
C TYR A 467 -8.19 -21.03 16.35
N THR A 468 -8.70 -20.15 17.21
CA THR A 468 -10.12 -19.78 17.28
C THR A 468 -10.46 -18.59 16.40
N TYR A 469 -9.49 -17.68 16.18
CA TYR A 469 -9.62 -16.51 15.33
C TYR A 469 -8.94 -16.75 13.97
N ALA A 470 -9.63 -16.42 12.86
CA ALA A 470 -9.17 -16.65 11.49
C ALA A 470 -8.50 -18.03 11.37
N ARG A 471 -9.30 -19.08 11.61
CA ARG A 471 -8.81 -20.45 11.64
C ARG A 471 -8.22 -20.87 10.30
N PRO A 472 -6.98 -21.39 10.28
CA PRO A 472 -6.39 -21.91 9.05
C PRO A 472 -7.25 -23.00 8.41
N PHE A 473 -7.32 -23.02 7.08
CA PHE A 473 -8.20 -23.91 6.32
C PHE A 473 -7.47 -24.72 5.22
N THR A 474 -6.19 -24.43 4.99
CA THR A 474 -5.25 -25.22 4.18
C THR A 474 -3.94 -25.37 4.92
N LYS A 475 -3.09 -26.34 4.55
CA LYS A 475 -1.74 -26.51 5.13
C LYS A 475 -0.88 -25.26 4.92
N GLU A 476 -1.06 -24.57 3.79
CA GLU A 476 -0.40 -23.30 3.51
C GLU A 476 -0.85 -22.19 4.48
N SER A 477 -2.16 -22.04 4.71
CA SER A 477 -2.66 -21.06 5.68
C SER A 477 -2.19 -21.36 7.11
N LEU A 478 -2.04 -22.65 7.45
CA LEU A 478 -1.50 -23.07 8.75
C LEU A 478 -0.01 -22.72 8.85
N LEU A 479 0.78 -23.03 7.83
CA LEU A 479 2.21 -22.70 7.80
C LEU A 479 2.44 -21.19 7.98
N TYR A 480 1.70 -20.38 7.22
CA TYR A 480 1.84 -18.93 7.32
C TYR A 480 1.41 -18.40 8.68
N ARG A 481 0.35 -18.95 9.25
CA ARG A 481 -0.08 -18.62 10.60
C ARG A 481 0.95 -19.00 11.66
N GLU A 482 1.54 -20.19 11.61
CA GLU A 482 2.56 -20.61 12.56
C GLU A 482 3.83 -19.74 12.44
N ILE A 483 4.26 -19.39 11.23
CA ILE A 483 5.39 -18.46 11.02
C ILE A 483 5.05 -17.08 11.60
N PHE A 484 3.85 -16.55 11.33
CA PHE A 484 3.39 -15.27 11.88
C PHE A 484 3.46 -15.25 13.41
N GLU A 485 2.97 -16.30 14.08
CA GLU A 485 3.00 -16.42 15.54
C GLU A 485 4.40 -16.44 16.14
N THR A 486 5.43 -16.79 15.36
CA THR A 486 6.83 -16.71 15.84
C THR A 486 7.32 -15.27 16.01
N PHE A 487 6.77 -14.33 15.25
CA PHE A 487 7.14 -12.90 15.26
C PHE A 487 6.16 -12.02 16.02
N TYR A 488 4.88 -12.40 15.97
CA TYR A 488 3.75 -11.65 16.52
C TYR A 488 2.86 -12.56 17.38
N PRO A 489 3.40 -13.16 18.45
CA PRO A 489 2.66 -14.12 19.29
C PRO A 489 1.42 -13.46 19.89
N GLY A 490 0.25 -14.07 19.67
CA GLY A 490 -1.03 -13.58 20.19
C GLY A 490 -1.59 -12.34 19.50
N GLN A 491 -0.99 -11.88 18.37
CA GLN A 491 -1.41 -10.67 17.66
C GLN A 491 -2.28 -10.95 16.43
N ALA A 492 -2.91 -12.11 16.36
CA ALA A 492 -3.69 -12.51 15.17
C ALA A 492 -4.81 -11.54 14.79
N GLU A 493 -5.43 -10.88 15.77
CA GLU A 493 -6.50 -9.89 15.56
C GLU A 493 -6.01 -8.59 14.91
N MET A 494 -4.69 -8.43 14.73
CA MET A 494 -4.10 -7.38 13.92
C MET A 494 -4.46 -7.53 12.43
N VAL A 495 -4.81 -8.74 11.99
CA VAL A 495 -5.27 -9.10 10.65
C VAL A 495 -6.76 -9.41 10.71
N VAL A 496 -7.56 -8.76 9.85
CA VAL A 496 -9.03 -8.93 9.89
C VAL A 496 -9.44 -10.38 9.60
N ASP A 497 -8.96 -10.96 8.50
CA ASP A 497 -9.21 -12.34 8.08
C ASP A 497 -8.30 -12.69 6.88
N PHE A 498 -8.37 -13.92 6.40
CA PHE A 498 -7.84 -14.28 5.09
C PHE A 498 -8.64 -13.60 3.99
N TRP A 499 -7.94 -13.03 3.01
CA TRP A 499 -8.60 -12.51 1.83
C TRP A 499 -9.22 -13.65 1.02
N MET A 500 -10.51 -13.56 0.76
CA MET A 500 -11.24 -14.54 -0.06
C MET A 500 -12.23 -13.80 -0.96
N PRO A 501 -12.57 -14.33 -2.14
CA PRO A 501 -13.72 -13.88 -2.92
C PRO A 501 -15.00 -13.89 -2.08
N ASN A 502 -15.99 -13.08 -2.44
CA ASN A 502 -17.25 -13.03 -1.71
C ASN A 502 -18.01 -14.36 -1.83
N LYS A 503 -17.90 -15.21 -0.81
CA LYS A 503 -18.45 -16.57 -0.78
C LYS A 503 -19.98 -16.63 -0.92
N THR A 504 -20.67 -15.52 -0.72
CA THR A 504 -22.14 -15.46 -0.90
C THR A 504 -22.54 -15.41 -2.36
N TRP A 505 -21.63 -15.07 -3.27
CA TRP A 505 -21.89 -15.01 -4.70
C TRP A 505 -21.75 -16.39 -5.35
N LYS A 506 -22.69 -16.68 -6.26
CA LYS A 506 -22.68 -17.95 -7.01
C LYS A 506 -21.39 -18.02 -7.86
N GLY A 507 -20.57 -19.06 -7.64
CA GLY A 507 -19.27 -19.22 -8.33
C GLY A 507 -18.06 -18.77 -7.53
N CYS A 508 -18.26 -18.09 -6.38
CA CYS A 508 -17.17 -17.59 -5.51
C CYS A 508 -16.98 -18.39 -4.21
N ASN A 509 -17.75 -19.47 -3.98
CA ASN A 509 -17.56 -20.32 -2.79
C ASN A 509 -16.40 -21.29 -3.00
N VAL A 510 -15.20 -20.78 -2.89
CA VAL A 510 -13.92 -21.48 -3.12
C VAL A 510 -13.09 -21.54 -1.83
N ASN A 511 -12.18 -22.52 -1.76
CA ASN A 511 -11.27 -22.71 -0.61
C ASN A 511 -9.82 -22.29 -0.92
N ASP A 512 -9.56 -21.78 -2.11
CA ASP A 512 -8.29 -21.17 -2.50
C ASP A 512 -8.58 -19.73 -2.95
N PRO A 513 -7.86 -18.72 -2.45
CA PRO A 513 -8.08 -17.32 -2.84
C PRO A 513 -7.59 -17.01 -4.25
N SER A 514 -6.85 -17.91 -4.90
CA SER A 514 -6.32 -17.72 -6.24
C SER A 514 -7.44 -17.57 -7.29
N ALA A 515 -7.30 -16.61 -8.19
CA ALA A 515 -8.24 -16.43 -9.30
C ALA A 515 -8.32 -17.66 -10.22
N ARG A 516 -7.28 -18.51 -10.23
CA ARG A 516 -7.21 -19.74 -11.04
C ARG A 516 -8.32 -20.74 -10.76
N VAL A 517 -8.89 -20.72 -9.55
CA VAL A 517 -9.97 -21.65 -9.18
C VAL A 517 -11.37 -21.18 -9.63
N LEU A 518 -11.47 -19.95 -10.13
CA LEU A 518 -12.72 -19.38 -10.62
C LEU A 518 -13.02 -19.84 -12.04
N SER A 519 -14.30 -20.15 -12.33
CA SER A 519 -14.72 -20.66 -13.62
C SER A 519 -14.51 -19.69 -14.79
N ASN A 520 -14.40 -18.38 -14.52
CA ASN A 520 -14.13 -17.34 -15.51
C ASN A 520 -12.65 -17.01 -15.69
N TYR A 521 -11.73 -17.79 -15.09
CA TYR A 521 -10.30 -17.57 -15.27
C TYR A 521 -9.87 -17.76 -16.73
N GLY A 522 -10.39 -18.80 -17.41
CA GLY A 522 -10.15 -19.06 -18.84
C GLY A 522 -8.66 -19.10 -19.20
N ASP A 523 -8.31 -18.35 -20.26
CA ASP A 523 -6.93 -18.21 -20.76
C ASP A 523 -6.12 -17.11 -20.04
N SER A 524 -6.64 -16.58 -18.93
CA SER A 524 -5.90 -15.64 -18.10
C SER A 524 -4.60 -16.27 -17.59
N GLY A 525 -3.48 -15.61 -17.81
CA GLY A 525 -2.17 -16.16 -17.41
C GLY A 525 -1.54 -17.13 -18.42
N LYS A 526 -2.08 -17.19 -19.67
CA LYS A 526 -1.42 -17.87 -20.80
C LYS A 526 -0.74 -16.89 -21.73
#